data_6d116c5bc28b56ea2957c2738ea85da0
#
_entry.id   6d116c5bc28b56ea2957c2738ea85da0
#
_cell.length_a   1.000
_cell.length_b   1.000
_cell.length_c   1.000
_cell.angle_alpha   90.00
_cell.angle_beta   90.00
_cell.angle_gamma   90.00
#
_symmetry.space_group_name_H-M   'P 1'
#
loop_
_entity.id
_entity.type
_entity.pdbx_description
1 polymer ?
#
loop_
_entity_poly.entity_id
_entity_poly.type
_entity_poly.pdbx_seq_one_letter_code
_entity_poly.pdbx_strand_id
1 'polypeptide(L)'
;MKRIINTVLVLLLTSMCFAQENPVKIVFDVTSQNTKVHESTIRHVKAMSNAYPDSKFEVVMYSGAMDMVLKDKSAVAEDVEMLAKKDNIDFVICQGTMKRHEVDSTQLIKGVRSVPDGILEIIEKQKEGWGYIKESQ
;
A
#
# COMPACT_ATOMS: atom_id res chain seq x y z
N MET A 1 43.53 24.94 22.67
CA MET A 1 43.18 23.52 22.46
C MET A 1 41.85 23.13 23.12
N LYS A 2 41.60 23.33 24.38
CA LYS A 2 40.31 22.95 25.04
C LYS A 2 39.08 23.61 24.39
N ARG A 3 39.14 24.86 23.93
CA ARG A 3 37.99 25.55 23.29
C ARG A 3 37.69 25.00 21.89
N ILE A 4 38.69 24.59 21.13
CA ILE A 4 38.54 23.98 19.78
C ILE A 4 37.93 22.58 19.93
N ILE A 5 38.35 21.80 20.94
CA ILE A 5 37.83 20.46 21.21
C ILE A 5 36.33 20.53 21.57
N ASN A 6 35.94 21.50 22.39
CA ASN A 6 34.53 21.69 22.76
C ASN A 6 33.67 22.10 21.57
N THR A 7 34.20 22.95 20.66
CA THR A 7 33.45 23.39 19.47
C THR A 7 33.27 22.23 18.47
N VAL A 8 34.29 21.39 18.28
CA VAL A 8 34.22 20.19 17.42
C VAL A 8 33.27 19.16 18.01
N LEU A 9 33.25 18.97 19.33
CA LEU A 9 32.35 18.02 20.00
C LEU A 9 30.88 18.48 19.88
N VAL A 10 30.59 19.76 19.99
CA VAL A 10 29.24 20.32 19.80
C VAL A 10 28.79 20.18 18.34
N LEU A 11 29.66 20.38 17.37
CA LEU A 11 29.35 20.18 15.93
C LEU A 11 29.09 18.72 15.60
N LEU A 12 29.79 17.79 16.21
CA LEU A 12 29.56 16.33 16.06
C LEU A 12 28.23 15.87 16.67
N LEU A 13 27.80 16.48 17.77
CA LEU A 13 26.52 16.16 18.41
C LEU A 13 25.31 16.70 17.64
N THR A 14 25.45 17.80 16.90
CA THR A 14 24.36 18.37 16.08
C THR A 14 24.13 17.59 14.78
N SER A 15 25.10 16.82 14.31
CA SER A 15 24.94 15.99 13.08
C SER A 15 24.17 14.68 13.29
N MET A 16 23.82 14.31 14.52
CA MET A 16 23.07 13.09 14.81
C MET A 16 21.53 13.24 14.85
N CYS A 17 21.00 14.45 14.63
CA CYS A 17 19.55 14.69 14.53
C CYS A 17 19.03 14.58 13.11
N PHE A 18 19.42 13.58 12.33
CA PHE A 18 18.57 13.12 11.25
C PHE A 18 17.46 12.29 11.88
N ALA A 19 16.26 12.84 11.92
CA ALA A 19 15.08 12.07 12.27
C ALA A 19 15.03 10.88 11.31
N GLN A 20 15.37 9.69 11.78
CA GLN A 20 15.02 8.46 11.09
C GLN A 20 13.50 8.43 11.10
N GLU A 21 12.89 8.75 9.97
CA GLU A 21 11.46 8.51 9.79
C GLU A 21 11.26 7.00 9.96
N ASN A 22 10.58 6.63 11.05
CA ASN A 22 10.28 5.22 11.29
C ASN A 22 9.44 4.70 10.12
N PRO A 23 9.78 3.52 9.57
CA PRO A 23 8.98 2.90 8.52
C PRO A 23 7.52 2.80 8.95
N VAL A 24 6.61 3.25 8.09
CA VAL A 24 5.17 3.15 8.33
C VAL A 24 4.60 1.90 7.66
N LYS A 25 3.45 1.47 8.13
CA LYS A 25 2.64 0.42 7.50
C LYS A 25 1.27 1.02 7.20
N ILE A 26 0.82 0.98 5.97
CA ILE A 26 -0.44 1.60 5.55
C ILE A 26 -1.29 0.58 4.80
N VAL A 27 -2.55 0.43 5.23
CA VAL A 27 -3.58 -0.31 4.51
C VAL A 27 -4.53 0.67 3.81
N PHE A 28 -4.67 0.50 2.49
CA PHE A 28 -5.61 1.24 1.65
C PHE A 28 -6.87 0.40 1.46
N ASP A 29 -8.02 0.98 1.78
CA ASP A 29 -9.33 0.36 1.64
C ASP A 29 -10.03 0.87 0.37
N VAL A 30 -10.25 -0.01 -0.61
CA VAL A 30 -10.83 0.30 -1.91
C VAL A 30 -12.11 -0.50 -2.13
N THR A 31 -13.24 0.20 -2.26
CA THR A 31 -14.56 -0.42 -2.49
C THR A 31 -15.29 0.11 -3.71
N SER A 32 -14.77 1.16 -4.33
CA SER A 32 -15.41 1.85 -5.44
C SER A 32 -15.19 1.10 -6.76
N GLN A 33 -16.21 1.07 -7.62
CA GLN A 33 -16.09 0.64 -9.03
C GLN A 33 -15.61 1.77 -9.95
N ASN A 34 -15.46 2.99 -9.44
CA ASN A 34 -15.05 4.15 -10.22
C ASN A 34 -13.55 4.06 -10.58
N THR A 35 -13.25 4.03 -11.88
CA THR A 35 -11.87 3.95 -12.38
C THR A 35 -10.99 5.11 -11.91
N LYS A 36 -11.55 6.31 -11.69
CA LYS A 36 -10.79 7.43 -11.13
C LYS A 36 -10.30 7.17 -9.68
N VAL A 37 -11.07 6.39 -8.90
CA VAL A 37 -10.63 5.95 -7.57
C VAL A 37 -9.49 4.95 -7.71
N HIS A 38 -9.57 4.01 -8.67
CA HIS A 38 -8.49 3.05 -8.94
C HIS A 38 -7.20 3.78 -9.35
N GLU A 39 -7.30 4.74 -10.27
CA GLU A 39 -6.16 5.57 -10.70
C GLU A 39 -5.56 6.40 -9.55
N SER A 40 -6.41 6.99 -8.69
CA SER A 40 -5.92 7.75 -7.53
C SER A 40 -5.24 6.85 -6.51
N THR A 41 -5.81 5.67 -6.24
CA THR A 41 -5.19 4.67 -5.35
C THR A 41 -3.78 4.30 -5.83
N ILE A 42 -3.63 3.96 -7.10
CA ILE A 42 -2.33 3.63 -7.69
C ILE A 42 -1.35 4.79 -7.57
N ARG A 43 -1.80 6.01 -7.85
CA ARG A 43 -0.97 7.22 -7.70
C ARG A 43 -0.49 7.42 -6.26
N HIS A 44 -1.37 7.22 -5.27
CA HIS A 44 -1.03 7.33 -3.86
C HIS A 44 -0.03 6.25 -3.43
N VAL A 45 -0.30 4.99 -3.75
CA VAL A 45 0.60 3.86 -3.43
C VAL A 45 1.98 4.07 -4.06
N LYS A 46 2.04 4.49 -5.32
CA LYS A 46 3.28 4.77 -6.04
C LYS A 46 4.06 5.92 -5.40
N ALA A 47 3.39 7.02 -5.08
CA ALA A 47 4.01 8.17 -4.44
C ALA A 47 4.56 7.82 -3.05
N MET A 48 3.75 7.14 -2.21
CA MET A 48 4.13 6.76 -0.87
C MET A 48 5.28 5.73 -0.87
N SER A 49 5.21 4.69 -1.72
CA SER A 49 6.27 3.68 -1.79
C SER A 49 7.61 4.21 -2.32
N ASN A 50 7.58 5.27 -3.12
CA ASN A 50 8.80 5.94 -3.57
C ASN A 50 9.38 6.89 -2.51
N ALA A 51 8.49 7.61 -1.78
CA ALA A 51 8.90 8.51 -0.72
C ALA A 51 9.39 7.77 0.55
N TYR A 52 8.81 6.60 0.82
CA TYR A 52 9.07 5.79 2.03
C TYR A 52 9.41 4.34 1.64
N PRO A 53 10.59 4.07 1.05
CA PRO A 53 10.92 2.76 0.49
C PRO A 53 11.01 1.63 1.52
N ASP A 54 11.28 1.94 2.79
CA ASP A 54 11.34 0.97 3.89
C ASP A 54 9.98 0.68 4.53
N SER A 55 8.93 1.39 4.08
CA SER A 55 7.56 1.26 4.57
C SER A 55 6.80 0.15 3.82
N LYS A 56 5.71 -0.35 4.42
CA LYS A 56 4.86 -1.40 3.84
C LYS A 56 3.48 -0.86 3.49
N PHE A 57 2.97 -1.32 2.37
CA PHE A 57 1.69 -0.88 1.83
C PHE A 57 0.85 -2.10 1.43
N GLU A 58 -0.40 -2.13 1.81
CA GLU A 58 -1.35 -3.14 1.34
C GLU A 58 -2.60 -2.46 0.81
N VAL A 59 -3.04 -2.87 -0.36
CA VAL A 59 -4.27 -2.39 -0.99
C VAL A 59 -5.30 -3.51 -0.91
N VAL A 60 -6.33 -3.30 -0.10
CA VAL A 60 -7.42 -4.26 0.11
C VAL A 60 -8.62 -3.85 -0.72
N MET A 61 -8.99 -4.71 -1.68
CA MET A 61 -10.09 -4.48 -2.60
C MET A 61 -11.26 -5.42 -2.30
N TYR A 62 -12.46 -4.89 -2.28
CA TYR A 62 -13.69 -5.68 -2.14
C TYR A 62 -14.90 -4.91 -2.68
N SER A 63 -16.09 -5.51 -2.64
CA SER A 63 -17.33 -4.90 -3.11
C SER A 63 -17.23 -4.45 -4.58
N GLY A 64 -17.37 -3.16 -4.89
CA GLY A 64 -17.33 -2.61 -6.25
C GLY A 64 -15.92 -2.52 -6.86
N ALA A 65 -14.84 -2.73 -6.08
CA ALA A 65 -13.47 -2.59 -6.58
C ALA A 65 -12.97 -3.83 -7.37
N MET A 66 -13.81 -4.82 -7.64
CA MET A 66 -13.42 -6.06 -8.33
C MET A 66 -12.68 -5.79 -9.65
N ASP A 67 -13.19 -4.88 -10.47
CA ASP A 67 -12.62 -4.60 -11.80
C ASP A 67 -11.20 -4.03 -11.74
N MET A 68 -10.79 -3.45 -10.61
CA MET A 68 -9.41 -2.94 -10.42
C MET A 68 -8.33 -4.03 -10.56
N VAL A 69 -8.68 -5.29 -10.26
CA VAL A 69 -7.74 -6.41 -10.23
C VAL A 69 -7.95 -7.44 -11.35
N LEU A 70 -8.88 -7.22 -12.27
CA LEU A 70 -9.14 -8.12 -13.39
C LEU A 70 -8.27 -7.76 -14.60
N LYS A 71 -7.57 -8.75 -15.19
CA LYS A 71 -6.68 -8.56 -16.34
C LYS A 71 -7.34 -7.82 -17.51
N ASP A 72 -8.57 -8.18 -17.80
CA ASP A 72 -9.27 -7.72 -19.00
C ASP A 72 -10.16 -6.48 -18.77
N LYS A 73 -10.26 -6.00 -17.51
CA LYS A 73 -11.17 -4.90 -17.15
C LYS A 73 -10.48 -3.74 -16.48
N SER A 74 -9.34 -3.98 -15.84
CA SER A 74 -8.67 -2.95 -15.03
C SER A 74 -8.09 -1.84 -15.90
N ALA A 75 -8.45 -0.60 -15.60
CA ALA A 75 -7.83 0.57 -16.19
C ALA A 75 -6.38 0.81 -15.70
N VAL A 76 -5.95 0.08 -14.67
CA VAL A 76 -4.64 0.23 -14.00
C VAL A 76 -3.85 -1.09 -13.96
N ALA A 77 -4.18 -2.04 -14.86
CA ALA A 77 -3.61 -3.39 -14.84
C ALA A 77 -2.09 -3.41 -14.88
N GLU A 78 -1.47 -2.63 -15.75
CA GLU A 78 -0.01 -2.57 -15.90
C GLU A 78 0.67 -2.02 -14.65
N ASP A 79 0.10 -0.97 -14.05
CA ASP A 79 0.63 -0.37 -12.82
C ASP A 79 0.50 -1.33 -11.63
N VAL A 80 -0.63 -2.04 -11.50
CA VAL A 80 -0.83 -3.07 -10.45
C VAL A 80 0.20 -4.18 -10.60
N GLU A 81 0.39 -4.72 -11.81
CA GLU A 81 1.39 -5.78 -12.05
C GLU A 81 2.81 -5.30 -11.76
N MET A 82 3.14 -4.07 -12.12
CA MET A 82 4.45 -3.48 -11.87
C MET A 82 4.69 -3.27 -10.37
N LEU A 83 3.73 -2.71 -9.66
CA LEU A 83 3.84 -2.42 -8.22
C LEU A 83 3.82 -3.71 -7.37
N ALA A 84 3.05 -4.72 -7.78
CA ALA A 84 3.00 -6.02 -7.10
C ALA A 84 4.31 -6.82 -7.16
N LYS A 85 5.29 -6.39 -7.95
CA LYS A 85 6.66 -6.96 -7.97
C LYS A 85 7.55 -6.41 -6.86
N LYS A 86 7.13 -5.35 -6.17
CA LYS A 86 7.87 -4.78 -5.05
C LYS A 86 7.56 -5.54 -3.76
N ASP A 87 8.57 -5.91 -3.00
CA ASP A 87 8.43 -6.70 -1.77
C ASP A 87 7.68 -5.99 -0.63
N ASN A 88 7.47 -4.69 -0.76
CA ASN A 88 6.82 -3.85 0.24
C ASN A 88 5.41 -3.41 -0.16
N ILE A 89 4.86 -3.90 -1.27
CA ILE A 89 3.50 -3.59 -1.73
C ILE A 89 2.73 -4.88 -1.98
N ASP A 90 1.58 -5.03 -1.33
CA ASP A 90 0.63 -6.10 -1.53
C ASP A 90 -0.69 -5.59 -2.11
N PHE A 91 -1.23 -6.29 -3.11
CA PHE A 91 -2.58 -6.11 -3.61
C PHE A 91 -3.41 -7.34 -3.27
N VAL A 92 -4.49 -7.17 -2.51
CA VAL A 92 -5.33 -8.28 -2.06
C VAL A 92 -6.80 -8.05 -2.39
N ILE A 93 -7.48 -9.09 -2.87
CA ILE A 93 -8.91 -9.10 -3.19
C ILE A 93 -9.66 -10.05 -2.26
N CYS A 94 -10.83 -9.63 -1.78
CA CYS A 94 -11.72 -10.44 -0.96
C CYS A 94 -12.29 -11.62 -1.74
N GLN A 95 -12.11 -12.85 -1.24
CA GLN A 95 -12.69 -14.06 -1.85
C GLN A 95 -14.22 -14.04 -1.88
N GLY A 96 -14.86 -13.44 -0.87
CA GLY A 96 -16.30 -13.24 -0.87
C GLY A 96 -16.77 -12.36 -2.04
N THR A 97 -15.98 -11.34 -2.41
CA THR A 97 -16.23 -10.52 -3.60
C THR A 97 -16.01 -11.31 -4.89
N MET A 98 -14.91 -12.05 -4.99
CA MET A 98 -14.62 -12.92 -6.14
C MET A 98 -15.78 -13.89 -6.40
N LYS A 99 -16.23 -14.59 -5.34
CA LYS A 99 -17.36 -15.55 -5.43
C LYS A 99 -18.65 -14.87 -5.92
N ARG A 100 -18.97 -13.68 -5.44
CA ARG A 100 -20.17 -12.93 -5.86
C ARG A 100 -20.13 -12.53 -7.32
N HIS A 101 -18.94 -12.26 -7.84
CA HIS A 101 -18.73 -11.86 -9.25
C HIS A 101 -18.36 -13.05 -10.16
N GLU A 102 -18.39 -14.30 -9.65
CA GLU A 102 -18.04 -15.52 -10.36
C GLU A 102 -16.63 -15.47 -11.00
N VAL A 103 -15.68 -14.87 -10.28
CA VAL A 103 -14.29 -14.69 -10.69
C VAL A 103 -13.41 -15.71 -9.99
N ASP A 104 -12.52 -16.36 -10.73
CA ASP A 104 -11.47 -17.21 -10.21
C ASP A 104 -10.08 -16.53 -10.24
N SER A 105 -9.09 -17.17 -9.62
CA SER A 105 -7.73 -16.61 -9.49
C SER A 105 -6.99 -16.44 -10.82
N THR A 106 -7.38 -17.16 -11.87
CA THR A 106 -6.71 -17.09 -13.19
C THR A 106 -7.04 -15.80 -13.92
N GLN A 107 -8.14 -15.13 -13.54
CA GLN A 107 -8.57 -13.85 -14.10
C GLN A 107 -7.90 -12.64 -13.43
N LEU A 108 -7.25 -12.85 -12.27
CA LEU A 108 -6.57 -11.78 -11.55
C LEU A 108 -5.28 -11.35 -12.24
N ILE A 109 -4.95 -10.06 -12.12
CA ILE A 109 -3.65 -9.52 -12.51
C ILE A 109 -2.55 -10.26 -11.74
N LYS A 110 -1.42 -10.51 -12.41
CA LYS A 110 -0.29 -11.20 -11.81
C LYS A 110 0.25 -10.45 -10.59
N GLY A 111 0.40 -11.17 -9.48
CA GLY A 111 0.88 -10.62 -8.21
C GLY A 111 -0.25 -10.20 -7.26
N VAL A 112 -1.51 -10.15 -7.73
CA VAL A 112 -2.67 -9.95 -6.84
C VAL A 112 -2.96 -11.25 -6.08
N ARG A 113 -3.07 -11.18 -4.76
CA ARG A 113 -3.46 -12.30 -3.88
C ARG A 113 -4.94 -12.21 -3.50
N SER A 114 -5.53 -13.31 -3.09
CA SER A 114 -6.84 -13.30 -2.46
C SER A 114 -6.76 -13.52 -0.95
N VAL A 115 -7.65 -12.87 -0.20
CA VAL A 115 -7.83 -13.05 1.24
C VAL A 115 -9.26 -13.52 1.51
N PRO A 116 -9.51 -14.33 2.56
CA PRO A 116 -10.84 -14.87 2.84
C PRO A 116 -11.90 -13.78 3.01
N ASP A 117 -11.58 -12.71 3.72
CA ASP A 117 -12.47 -11.59 4.00
C ASP A 117 -11.68 -10.27 4.01
N GLY A 118 -12.02 -9.35 3.10
CA GLY A 118 -11.32 -8.07 2.97
C GLY A 118 -11.55 -7.11 4.15
N ILE A 119 -12.74 -7.18 4.79
CA ILE A 119 -13.03 -6.35 5.97
C ILE A 119 -12.22 -6.85 7.16
N LEU A 120 -12.17 -8.16 7.36
CA LEU A 120 -11.37 -8.76 8.43
C LEU A 120 -9.87 -8.49 8.23
N GLU A 121 -9.37 -8.58 7.00
CA GLU A 121 -7.99 -8.23 6.65
C GLU A 121 -7.63 -6.82 7.12
N ILE A 122 -8.48 -5.82 6.82
CA ILE A 122 -8.28 -4.44 7.27
C ILE A 122 -8.24 -4.34 8.81
N ILE A 123 -9.16 -5.04 9.50
CA ILE A 123 -9.22 -5.02 10.96
C ILE A 123 -7.95 -5.64 11.56
N GLU A 124 -7.47 -6.73 10.99
CA GLU A 124 -6.25 -7.40 11.46
C GLU A 124 -5.02 -6.52 11.24
N LYS A 125 -4.89 -5.88 10.07
CA LYS A 125 -3.83 -4.91 9.81
C LYS A 125 -3.85 -3.75 10.81
N GLN A 126 -5.03 -3.19 11.13
CA GLN A 126 -5.14 -2.14 12.12
C GLN A 126 -4.74 -2.61 13.53
N LYS A 127 -5.07 -3.85 13.92
CA LYS A 127 -4.60 -4.45 15.19
C LYS A 127 -3.08 -4.61 15.22
N GLU A 128 -2.43 -4.84 14.07
CA GLU A 128 -0.99 -4.90 13.91
C GLU A 128 -0.32 -3.51 13.86
N GLY A 129 -1.08 -2.44 14.05
CA GLY A 129 -0.59 -1.07 14.08
C GLY A 129 -0.44 -0.40 12.71
N TRP A 130 -1.10 -0.92 11.66
CA TRP A 130 -1.13 -0.27 10.35
C TRP A 130 -2.02 0.98 10.38
N GLY A 131 -1.56 2.04 9.75
CA GLY A 131 -2.39 3.20 9.42
C GLY A 131 -3.44 2.81 8.37
N TYR A 132 -4.61 3.44 8.41
CA TYR A 132 -5.73 3.16 7.52
C TYR A 132 -6.04 4.37 6.63
N ILE A 133 -6.24 4.11 5.34
CA ILE A 133 -6.69 5.11 4.37
C ILE A 133 -7.87 4.54 3.58
N LYS A 134 -9.00 5.24 3.62
CA LYS A 134 -10.13 4.97 2.74
C LYS A 134 -9.93 5.69 1.41
N GLU A 135 -9.85 4.94 0.32
CA GLU A 135 -9.84 5.49 -1.02
C GLU A 135 -11.27 5.75 -1.51
N SER A 136 -11.59 7.02 -1.67
CA SER A 136 -12.90 7.49 -2.11
C SER A 136 -12.77 8.81 -2.89
N GLN A 137 -13.76 9.14 -3.67
CA GLN A 137 -13.95 10.47 -4.26
C GLN A 137 -15.08 11.16 -3.53
#